data_b8c0cda0604806e34914e2fb737d0361
#
_entry.id   b8c0cda0604806e34914e2fb737d0361
#
_cell.length_a   1.000
_cell.length_b   1.000
_cell.length_c   1.000
_cell.angle_alpha   90.00
_cell.angle_beta   90.00
_cell.angle_gamma   90.00
#
_symmetry.space_group_name_H-M   'P 1'
#
loop_
_entity.id
_entity.type
_entity.pdbx_description
1 polymer ?
#
loop_
_entity_poly.entity_id
_entity_poly.type
_entity_poly.pdbx_seq_one_letter_code
_entity_poly.pdbx_strand_id
1 'polypeptide(L)'
;MTKREKTMNLNYNEALDNLIIGIGNDYDRWSNPNRDGVDEQMKLIKEASAVKFKKTLYVKSGRKFDKIMHGSSVWGFVAKTNGEHKGIPYFTGDAFMAATWRAPAKHVRGSIFYDGSDWYQWTGPNYL
;
A
#
# COMPACT_ATOMS: atom_id res chain seq x y z
N MET A 1 -8.21 -11.02 16.76
CA MET A 1 -7.04 -10.15 16.54
C MET A 1 -7.22 -9.31 15.29
N THR A 2 -7.09 -8.02 15.39
CA THR A 2 -7.18 -7.12 14.24
C THR A 2 -5.81 -6.97 13.56
N LYS A 3 -5.81 -6.48 12.32
CA LYS A 3 -4.57 -6.24 11.56
C LYS A 3 -3.73 -5.08 12.10
N ARG A 4 -4.18 -4.41 13.15
CA ARG A 4 -3.47 -3.34 13.84
C ARG A 4 -2.71 -3.83 15.07
N GLU A 5 -3.04 -5.00 15.59
CA GLU A 5 -2.53 -5.49 16.87
C GLU A 5 -1.24 -6.29 16.74
N LYS A 6 -1.06 -6.98 15.62
CA LYS A 6 0.13 -7.79 15.37
C LYS A 6 1.19 -6.94 14.70
N THR A 7 2.20 -6.51 15.47
CA THR A 7 3.21 -5.56 15.00
C THR A 7 4.55 -6.22 14.72
N MET A 8 5.26 -5.66 13.75
CA MET A 8 6.67 -5.96 13.49
C MET A 8 7.54 -5.01 14.30
N ASN A 9 8.75 -5.46 14.64
CA ASN A 9 9.71 -4.64 15.39
C ASN A 9 10.53 -3.77 14.41
N LEU A 10 9.85 -2.85 13.73
CA LEU A 10 10.42 -1.96 12.73
C LEU A 10 10.11 -0.52 13.07
N ASN A 11 10.99 0.40 12.67
CA ASN A 11 10.65 1.82 12.72
C ASN A 11 9.69 2.17 11.57
N TYR A 12 9.13 3.38 11.64
CA TYR A 12 8.15 3.84 10.66
C TYR A 12 8.67 3.80 9.22
N ASN A 13 9.87 4.30 8.99
CA ASN A 13 10.42 4.35 7.63
C ASN A 13 10.68 2.96 7.06
N GLU A 14 11.21 2.06 7.87
CA GLU A 14 11.43 0.67 7.46
C GLU A 14 10.11 -0.02 7.14
N ALA A 15 9.10 0.17 7.98
CA ALA A 15 7.78 -0.41 7.77
C ALA A 15 7.11 0.15 6.51
N LEU A 16 7.26 1.45 6.25
CA LEU A 16 6.73 2.10 5.06
C LEU A 16 7.41 1.57 3.80
N ASP A 17 8.74 1.42 3.83
CA ASP A 17 9.49 0.84 2.71
C ASP A 17 9.04 -0.59 2.44
N ASN A 18 8.82 -1.38 3.48
CA ASN A 18 8.32 -2.76 3.33
C ASN A 18 6.93 -2.79 2.69
N LEU A 19 6.08 -1.83 3.02
CA LEU A 19 4.76 -1.72 2.39
C LEU A 19 4.91 -1.45 0.88
N ILE A 20 5.77 -0.51 0.50
CA ILE A 20 6.01 -0.19 -0.92
C ILE A 20 6.52 -1.43 -1.67
N ILE A 21 7.48 -2.14 -1.09
CA ILE A 21 8.00 -3.39 -1.65
C ILE A 21 6.88 -4.42 -1.78
N GLY A 22 6.05 -4.56 -0.76
CA GLY A 22 4.92 -5.50 -0.75
C GLY A 22 3.89 -5.21 -1.83
N ILE A 23 3.59 -3.94 -2.07
CA ILE A 23 2.68 -3.52 -3.15
C ILE A 23 3.24 -3.94 -4.51
N GLY A 24 4.54 -3.69 -4.74
CA GLY A 24 5.20 -4.09 -5.97
C GLY A 24 5.20 -5.60 -6.16
N ASN A 25 5.45 -6.35 -5.10
CA ASN A 25 5.43 -7.81 -5.13
C ASN A 25 4.03 -8.36 -5.42
N ASP A 26 3.00 -7.71 -4.90
CA ASP A 26 1.61 -8.11 -5.18
C ASP A 26 1.29 -7.92 -6.67
N TYR A 27 1.74 -6.82 -7.26
CA TYR A 27 1.60 -6.60 -8.71
C TYR A 27 2.32 -7.69 -9.51
N ASP A 28 3.54 -8.07 -9.09
CA ASP A 28 4.28 -9.15 -9.74
C ASP A 28 3.50 -10.46 -9.72
N ARG A 29 2.90 -10.81 -8.59
CA ARG A 29 2.08 -12.03 -8.47
C ARG A 29 0.84 -11.95 -9.38
N TRP A 30 0.18 -10.82 -9.40
CA TRP A 30 -1.01 -10.62 -10.25
C TRP A 30 -0.69 -10.71 -11.72
N SER A 31 0.40 -10.07 -12.17
CA SER A 31 0.79 -10.04 -13.57
C SER A 31 1.51 -11.30 -14.05
N ASN A 32 2.09 -12.04 -13.13
CA ASN A 32 2.92 -13.25 -13.31
C ASN A 32 3.29 -13.61 -14.74
N PRO A 33 4.47 -13.17 -15.23
CA PRO A 33 4.87 -13.39 -16.62
C PRO A 33 5.16 -14.85 -16.95
N ASN A 34 5.27 -15.72 -15.96
CA ASN A 34 5.63 -17.13 -16.11
C ASN A 34 4.44 -18.09 -16.01
N ARG A 35 3.23 -17.57 -15.86
CA ARG A 35 2.06 -18.45 -15.74
C ARG A 35 1.71 -19.09 -17.08
N ASP A 36 1.07 -20.26 -17.02
CA ASP A 36 0.69 -21.04 -18.20
C ASP A 36 -0.19 -20.25 -19.17
N GLY A 37 0.02 -20.49 -20.47
CA GLY A 37 -0.76 -19.87 -21.52
C GLY A 37 -0.25 -18.50 -21.97
N VAL A 38 0.88 -18.04 -21.41
CA VAL A 38 1.50 -16.77 -21.78
C VAL A 38 2.62 -17.04 -22.76
N ASP A 39 2.56 -16.46 -23.98
CA ASP A 39 3.64 -16.60 -24.97
C ASP A 39 4.80 -15.67 -24.65
N GLU A 40 5.90 -15.83 -25.40
CA GLU A 40 7.14 -15.06 -25.20
C GLU A 40 6.91 -13.55 -25.28
N GLN A 41 6.14 -13.11 -26.27
CA GLN A 41 5.88 -11.69 -26.48
C GLN A 41 5.05 -11.11 -25.34
N MET A 42 4.00 -11.82 -24.91
CA MET A 42 3.15 -11.40 -23.79
C MET A 42 3.95 -11.38 -22.48
N LYS A 43 4.86 -12.34 -22.30
CA LYS A 43 5.74 -12.41 -21.15
C LYS A 43 6.62 -11.16 -21.03
N LEU A 44 7.22 -10.73 -22.13
CA LEU A 44 8.05 -9.52 -22.18
C LEU A 44 7.23 -8.28 -21.86
N ILE A 45 6.01 -8.18 -22.38
CA ILE A 45 5.10 -7.07 -22.10
C ILE A 45 4.76 -7.01 -20.61
N LYS A 46 4.46 -8.13 -19.99
CA LYS A 46 4.12 -8.20 -18.55
C LYS A 46 5.31 -7.85 -17.67
N GLU A 47 6.51 -8.31 -18.03
CA GLU A 47 7.72 -7.97 -17.29
C GLU A 47 8.00 -6.47 -17.35
N ALA A 48 7.88 -5.87 -18.52
CA ALA A 48 8.05 -4.43 -18.69
C ALA A 48 7.02 -3.63 -17.91
N SER A 49 5.77 -4.09 -17.88
CA SER A 49 4.69 -3.45 -17.12
C SER A 49 4.94 -3.52 -15.61
N ALA A 50 5.45 -4.63 -15.11
CA ALA A 50 5.78 -4.80 -13.69
C ALA A 50 6.90 -3.85 -13.27
N VAL A 51 7.96 -3.72 -14.07
CA VAL A 51 9.05 -2.78 -13.81
C VAL A 51 8.53 -1.36 -13.82
N LYS A 52 7.69 -1.00 -14.78
CA LYS A 52 7.10 0.33 -14.88
C LYS A 52 6.22 0.64 -13.67
N PHE A 53 5.40 -0.32 -13.23
CA PHE A 53 4.55 -0.16 -12.06
C PHE A 53 5.39 0.19 -10.82
N LYS A 54 6.43 -0.57 -10.54
CA LYS A 54 7.30 -0.35 -9.38
C LYS A 54 7.95 1.03 -9.39
N LYS A 55 8.32 1.53 -10.57
CA LYS A 55 8.92 2.85 -10.72
C LYS A 55 7.93 3.98 -10.47
N THR A 56 6.63 3.72 -10.56
CA THR A 56 5.60 4.74 -10.34
C THR A 56 5.12 4.80 -8.89
N LEU A 57 5.57 3.88 -8.04
CA LEU A 57 5.26 3.90 -6.62
C LEU A 57 6.17 4.88 -5.89
N TYR A 58 5.60 5.84 -5.17
CA TYR A 58 6.36 6.77 -4.37
C TYR A 58 5.52 7.33 -3.23
N VAL A 59 6.17 7.94 -2.25
CA VAL A 59 5.52 8.54 -1.10
C VAL A 59 5.54 10.06 -1.26
N LYS A 60 4.37 10.66 -1.15
CA LYS A 60 4.25 12.12 -1.08
C LYS A 60 3.93 12.48 0.37
N SER A 61 4.92 13.04 1.05
CA SER A 61 4.80 13.30 2.48
C SER A 61 3.88 14.50 2.74
N GLY A 62 2.91 14.29 3.61
CA GLY A 62 2.02 15.32 4.09
C GLY A 62 2.26 15.62 5.56
N ARG A 63 1.45 16.50 6.12
CA ARG A 63 1.61 16.94 7.51
C ARG A 63 1.24 15.85 8.51
N LYS A 64 0.10 15.21 8.32
CA LYS A 64 -0.43 14.16 9.22
C LYS A 64 -0.31 12.77 8.63
N PHE A 65 -0.32 12.69 7.31
CA PHE A 65 -0.33 11.43 6.57
C PHE A 65 0.71 11.44 5.48
N ASP A 66 1.33 10.30 5.26
CA ASP A 66 2.08 10.05 4.04
C ASP A 66 1.12 9.47 3.02
N LYS A 67 1.11 10.05 1.84
CA LYS A 67 0.28 9.61 0.73
C LYS A 67 1.10 8.66 -0.13
N ILE A 68 0.61 7.45 -0.32
CA ILE A 68 1.28 6.49 -1.21
C ILE A 68 0.69 6.66 -2.59
N MET A 69 1.57 7.02 -3.53
CA MET A 69 1.19 7.34 -4.91
C MET A 69 1.57 6.21 -5.85
N HIS A 70 0.73 6.04 -6.85
CA HIS A 70 0.98 5.19 -7.99
C HIS A 70 0.77 6.05 -9.24
N GLY A 71 1.85 6.60 -9.78
CA GLY A 71 1.77 7.59 -10.84
C GLY A 71 1.03 8.83 -10.36
N SER A 72 -0.05 9.18 -11.02
CA SER A 72 -0.92 10.30 -10.63
C SER A 72 -2.08 9.88 -9.71
N SER A 73 -2.17 8.59 -9.39
CA SER A 73 -3.24 8.03 -8.55
C SER A 73 -2.77 7.85 -7.12
N VAL A 74 -3.70 7.94 -6.17
CA VAL A 74 -3.42 7.67 -4.75
C VAL A 74 -3.74 6.20 -4.46
N TRP A 75 -2.72 5.47 -4.00
CA TRP A 75 -2.91 4.10 -3.52
C TRP A 75 -3.61 4.10 -2.15
N GLY A 76 -3.19 4.99 -1.27
CA GLY A 76 -3.74 5.11 0.08
C GLY A 76 -2.98 6.12 0.92
N PHE A 77 -3.37 6.23 2.18
CA PHE A 77 -2.76 7.12 3.16
C PHE A 77 -2.25 6.32 4.35
N VAL A 78 -1.11 6.74 4.93
CA VAL A 78 -0.55 6.14 6.14
C VAL A 78 -0.33 7.26 7.17
N ALA A 79 -0.82 7.04 8.39
CA ALA A 79 -0.69 8.03 9.47
C ALA A 79 0.75 8.14 9.93
N LYS A 80 1.28 9.36 9.97
CA LYS A 80 2.63 9.67 10.47
C LYS A 80 2.66 9.81 11.98
N THR A 81 1.52 10.16 12.58
CA THR A 81 1.37 10.41 14.01
C THR A 81 0.04 9.85 14.49
N ASN A 82 -0.11 9.75 15.80
CA ASN A 82 -1.41 9.43 16.39
C ASN A 82 -2.35 10.63 16.25
N GLY A 83 -3.64 10.36 16.12
CA GLY A 83 -4.63 11.42 16.00
C GLY A 83 -6.04 10.88 15.91
N GLU A 84 -6.93 11.70 15.40
CA GLU A 84 -8.34 11.37 15.22
C GLU A 84 -8.83 11.89 13.87
N HIS A 85 -9.61 11.08 13.17
CA HIS A 85 -10.16 11.42 11.86
C HIS A 85 -11.64 11.05 11.83
N LYS A 86 -12.49 12.04 11.62
CA LYS A 86 -13.95 11.86 11.59
C LYS A 86 -14.48 11.13 12.83
N GLY A 87 -13.94 11.50 14.00
CA GLY A 87 -14.36 10.92 15.28
C GLY A 87 -13.74 9.57 15.63
N ILE A 88 -12.86 9.04 14.79
CA ILE A 88 -12.23 7.74 15.01
C ILE A 88 -10.75 7.94 15.30
N PRO A 89 -10.22 7.45 16.44
CA PRO A 89 -8.80 7.56 16.74
C PRO A 89 -7.98 6.66 15.83
N TYR A 90 -6.77 7.13 15.48
CA TYR A 90 -5.82 6.35 14.71
C TYR A 90 -4.44 6.46 15.35
N PHE A 91 -3.57 5.52 14.98
CA PHE A 91 -2.21 5.44 15.49
C PHE A 91 -1.21 5.52 14.34
N THR A 92 0.01 5.94 14.67
CA THR A 92 1.11 5.97 13.70
C THR A 92 1.19 4.63 12.97
N GLY A 93 1.26 4.69 11.65
CA GLY A 93 1.32 3.49 10.80
C GLY A 93 -0.03 2.96 10.34
N ASP A 94 -1.14 3.47 10.87
CA ASP A 94 -2.46 3.06 10.40
C ASP A 94 -2.66 3.49 8.95
N ALA A 95 -3.22 2.60 8.15
CA ALA A 95 -3.41 2.82 6.71
C ALA A 95 -4.89 2.95 6.37
N PHE A 96 -5.16 3.83 5.41
CA PHE A 96 -6.51 4.18 4.97
C PHE A 96 -6.61 4.11 3.44
N MET A 97 -7.80 3.77 2.94
CA MET A 97 -8.13 4.05 1.55
C MET A 97 -8.26 5.55 1.35
N ALA A 98 -8.11 6.00 0.11
CA ALA A 98 -8.38 7.40 -0.24
C ALA A 98 -9.88 7.61 -0.38
N ALA A 99 -10.42 8.62 0.32
CA ALA A 99 -11.77 9.10 0.06
C ALA A 99 -11.74 10.04 -1.15
N THR A 100 -10.72 10.91 -1.19
CA THR A 100 -10.44 11.81 -2.30
C THR A 100 -8.93 11.84 -2.51
N TRP A 101 -8.48 12.53 -3.55
CA TRP A 101 -7.06 12.69 -3.79
C TRP A 101 -6.34 13.37 -2.60
N ARG A 102 -7.06 14.13 -1.78
CA ARG A 102 -6.47 14.93 -0.68
C ARG A 102 -6.71 14.36 0.71
N ALA A 103 -7.63 13.43 0.87
CA ALA A 103 -8.06 13.00 2.19
C ALA A 103 -8.27 11.49 2.29
N PRO A 104 -7.91 10.90 3.45
CA PRO A 104 -8.19 9.49 3.70
C PRO A 104 -9.67 9.23 3.95
N ALA A 105 -10.09 8.00 3.69
CA ALA A 105 -11.41 7.52 4.04
C ALA A 105 -11.53 7.35 5.56
N LYS A 106 -12.74 7.08 6.04
CA LYS A 106 -13.06 7.13 7.47
C LYS A 106 -12.37 6.05 8.30
N HIS A 107 -12.31 4.82 7.79
CA HIS A 107 -11.90 3.66 8.59
C HIS A 107 -10.48 3.21 8.31
N VAL A 108 -9.77 2.83 9.37
CA VAL A 108 -8.46 2.19 9.26
C VAL A 108 -8.64 0.82 8.59
N ARG A 109 -7.80 0.54 7.61
CA ARG A 109 -7.83 -0.73 6.84
C ARG A 109 -6.77 -1.71 7.31
N GLY A 110 -5.72 -1.23 7.93
CA GLY A 110 -4.63 -2.03 8.43
C GLY A 110 -3.53 -1.16 8.99
N SER A 111 -2.37 -1.75 9.24
CA SER A 111 -1.20 -1.01 9.74
C SER A 111 0.04 -1.47 9.02
N ILE A 112 0.96 -0.53 8.73
CA ILE A 112 2.26 -0.87 8.13
C ILE A 112 3.13 -1.69 9.08
N PHE A 113 2.80 -1.70 10.38
CA PHE A 113 3.51 -2.49 11.39
C PHE A 113 2.94 -3.91 11.54
N TYR A 114 1.81 -4.21 10.89
CA TYR A 114 1.24 -5.54 10.92
C TYR A 114 2.12 -6.52 10.12
N ASP A 115 2.40 -7.68 10.71
CA ASP A 115 3.27 -8.71 10.11
C ASP A 115 2.52 -9.58 9.10
N GLY A 116 1.79 -8.96 8.20
CA GLY A 116 1.07 -9.65 7.15
C GLY A 116 0.74 -8.71 6.02
N SER A 117 0.40 -9.26 4.87
CA SER A 117 0.06 -8.48 3.68
C SER A 117 -1.36 -8.73 3.18
N ASP A 118 -2.20 -9.34 3.99
CA ASP A 118 -3.56 -9.74 3.62
C ASP A 118 -4.58 -8.60 3.68
N TRP A 119 -4.16 -7.40 4.11
CA TRP A 119 -5.04 -6.24 4.22
C TRP A 119 -4.96 -5.30 3.00
N TYR A 120 -4.06 -5.59 2.05
CA TYR A 120 -3.88 -4.72 0.89
C TYR A 120 -3.60 -5.51 -0.38
N GLN A 121 -3.77 -4.83 -1.50
CA GLN A 121 -3.40 -5.30 -2.83
C GLN A 121 -2.69 -4.16 -3.56
N TRP A 122 -2.15 -4.45 -4.75
CA TRP A 122 -1.50 -3.40 -5.55
C TRP A 122 -2.48 -2.30 -5.96
N THR A 123 -3.77 -2.58 -5.92
CA THR A 123 -4.84 -1.62 -6.25
C THR A 123 -5.24 -0.72 -5.09
N GLY A 124 -4.81 -1.03 -3.86
CA GLY A 124 -5.10 -0.26 -2.67
C GLY A 124 -5.36 -1.13 -1.44
N PRO A 125 -5.58 -0.48 -0.27
CA PRO A 125 -6.04 -1.23 0.90
C PRO A 125 -7.39 -1.91 0.64
N ASN A 126 -7.58 -3.08 1.23
CA ASN A 126 -8.80 -3.84 1.05
C ASN A 126 -9.99 -3.19 1.77
N TYR A 127 -11.19 -3.44 1.27
CA TYR A 127 -12.41 -3.07 1.98
C TYR A 127 -12.56 -3.89 3.26
N LEU A 128 -13.20 -3.29 4.23
CA LEU A 128 -13.52 -3.99 5.48
C LEU A 128 -14.58 -5.08 5.27
#